data_d14b8cb09cd4502a74ec1c81000b5473
#
_entry.id   d14b8cb09cd4502a74ec1c81000b5473
#
_cell.length_a   1.000
_cell.length_b   1.000
_cell.length_c   1.000
_cell.angle_alpha   90.00
_cell.angle_beta   90.00
_cell.angle_gamma   90.00
#
_symmetry.space_group_name_H-M   'P 1'
#
loop_
_entity.id
_entity.type
_entity.pdbx_description
1 polymer ?
#
loop_
_entity_poly.entity_id
_entity_poly.type
_entity_poly.pdbx_seq_one_letter_code
_entity_poly.pdbx_strand_id
1 'polypeptide(L)'
;LIVPWAFPTIVIAFSWQWILNGVYGYLPNLIVKLGLMEHTPAFLTDSTWAFLCLVFINIWFGAPMIMVNVLSALQTVPEEQFEAAKIDGASSWQVFKFIVFPHIKVVVGLLVVLRTVWIFNNFDIIYLITGGGPANATTTLPIFAYNLGWGTKLLGRASAVTVLLFIFLVAICFIYFAIISKWEKEGRK
;
A
#
# COMPACT_ATOMS: atom_id res chain seq x y z
N LEU A 1 11.26 11.75 -3.30
CA LEU A 1 10.04 10.96 -3.12
C LEU A 1 10.17 9.50 -3.61
N ILE A 2 11.04 9.18 -4.60
CA ILE A 2 11.23 7.83 -5.17
C ILE A 2 12.13 6.94 -4.29
N VAL A 3 12.88 7.53 -3.36
CA VAL A 3 13.88 6.86 -2.50
C VAL A 3 13.36 5.55 -1.85
N PRO A 4 12.15 5.48 -1.25
CA PRO A 4 11.69 4.24 -0.64
C PRO A 4 11.62 3.06 -1.59
N TRP A 5 11.29 3.31 -2.83
CA TRP A 5 11.11 2.26 -3.84
C TRP A 5 12.41 1.77 -4.48
N ALA A 6 13.50 2.56 -4.32
CA ALA A 6 14.82 2.21 -4.85
C ALA A 6 15.59 1.21 -3.98
N PHE A 7 15.16 0.99 -2.72
CA PHE A 7 15.84 0.07 -1.81
C PHE A 7 15.22 -1.33 -1.82
N PRO A 8 16.05 -2.39 -1.63
CA PRO A 8 15.54 -3.74 -1.39
C PRO A 8 14.60 -3.77 -0.18
N THR A 9 13.50 -4.52 -0.28
CA THR A 9 12.49 -4.64 0.78
C THR A 9 13.07 -5.05 2.13
N ILE A 10 14.07 -5.93 2.12
CA ILE A 10 14.76 -6.39 3.34
C ILE A 10 15.48 -5.24 4.06
N VAL A 11 16.13 -4.34 3.32
CA VAL A 11 16.82 -3.17 3.88
C VAL A 11 15.81 -2.23 4.53
N ILE A 12 14.68 -1.99 3.86
CA ILE A 12 13.59 -1.18 4.38
C ILE A 12 13.02 -1.77 5.66
N ALA A 13 12.72 -3.08 5.65
CA ALA A 13 12.14 -3.75 6.80
C ALA A 13 13.04 -3.66 8.03
N PHE A 14 14.32 -4.00 7.92
CA PHE A 14 15.26 -3.90 9.03
C PHE A 14 15.54 -2.47 9.47
N SER A 15 15.57 -1.50 8.53
CA SER A 15 15.72 -0.08 8.89
C SER A 15 14.54 0.40 9.73
N TRP A 16 13.30 0.09 9.33
CA TRP A 16 12.12 0.46 10.11
C TRP A 16 12.03 -0.31 11.43
N GLN A 17 12.39 -1.60 11.45
CA GLN A 17 12.47 -2.37 12.69
C GLN A 17 13.44 -1.73 13.68
N TRP A 18 14.58 -1.27 13.20
CA TRP A 18 15.57 -0.58 14.03
C TRP A 18 15.06 0.79 14.48
N ILE A 19 14.52 1.61 13.58
CA ILE A 19 14.01 2.96 13.87
C ILE A 19 12.90 2.93 14.92
N LEU A 20 12.01 1.91 14.86
CA LEU A 20 10.85 1.75 15.74
C LEU A 20 11.13 0.97 17.01
N ASN A 21 12.34 0.46 17.21
CA ASN A 21 12.69 -0.34 18.39
C ASN A 21 12.53 0.48 19.69
N GLY A 22 11.76 -0.04 20.66
CA GLY A 22 11.42 0.68 21.89
C GLY A 22 12.61 0.93 22.83
N VAL A 23 13.73 0.18 22.68
CA VAL A 23 14.90 0.29 23.56
C VAL A 23 15.96 1.24 22.99
N TYR A 24 16.38 0.99 21.76
CA TYR A 24 17.49 1.73 21.12
C TYR A 24 17.06 2.49 19.84
N GLY A 25 15.79 2.38 19.44
CA GLY A 25 15.29 3.00 18.21
C GLY A 25 15.29 4.52 18.24
N TYR A 26 15.58 5.12 17.10
CA TYR A 26 15.67 6.58 16.99
C TYR A 26 14.33 7.27 17.29
N LEU A 27 13.23 6.80 16.72
CA LEU A 27 11.93 7.47 16.80
C LEU A 27 11.33 7.46 18.23
N PRO A 28 11.26 6.30 18.96
CA PRO A 28 10.78 6.31 20.34
C PRO A 28 11.58 7.23 21.26
N ASN A 29 12.91 7.22 21.14
CA ASN A 29 13.77 8.07 21.95
C ASN A 29 13.63 9.56 21.60
N LEU A 30 13.40 9.89 20.32
CA LEU A 30 13.16 11.28 19.89
C LEU A 30 11.85 11.82 20.49
N ILE A 31 10.78 11.02 20.51
CA ILE A 31 9.47 11.39 21.07
C ILE A 31 9.60 11.76 22.56
N VAL A 32 10.34 10.95 23.33
CA VAL A 32 10.60 11.25 24.75
C VAL A 32 11.47 12.49 24.93
N LYS A 33 12.53 12.66 24.12
CA LYS A 33 13.39 13.86 24.17
C LYS A 33 12.66 15.15 23.85
N LEU A 34 11.65 15.10 22.99
CA LEU A 34 10.79 16.23 22.66
C LEU A 34 9.71 16.50 23.71
N GLY A 35 9.63 15.69 24.77
CA GLY A 35 8.63 15.83 25.83
C GLY A 35 7.21 15.47 25.41
N LEU A 36 7.04 14.77 24.27
CA LEU A 36 5.73 14.37 23.76
C LEU A 36 5.14 13.18 24.52
N MET A 37 6.00 12.33 25.11
CA MET A 37 5.62 11.20 25.95
C MET A 37 6.63 11.06 27.10
N GLU A 38 6.16 10.59 28.27
CA GLU A 38 7.02 10.34 29.43
C GLU A 38 7.89 9.08 29.25
N HIS A 39 7.37 8.09 28.53
CA HIS A 39 8.05 6.82 28.27
C HIS A 39 8.14 6.53 26.79
N THR A 40 9.12 5.71 26.39
CA THR A 40 9.27 5.27 25.00
C THR A 40 8.07 4.46 24.55
N PRO A 41 7.39 4.87 23.45
CA PRO A 41 6.24 4.12 22.94
C PRO A 41 6.65 2.73 22.43
N ALA A 42 5.80 1.75 22.72
CA ALA A 42 6.01 0.34 22.39
C ALA A 42 5.56 0.02 20.95
N PHE A 43 6.11 0.72 19.95
CA PHE A 43 5.64 0.68 18.56
C PHE A 43 5.52 -0.72 17.96
N LEU A 44 6.41 -1.66 18.29
CA LEU A 44 6.41 -3.00 17.71
C LEU A 44 5.90 -4.07 18.67
N THR A 45 5.73 -3.74 19.95
CA THR A 45 5.31 -4.68 20.98
C THR A 45 3.89 -4.47 21.49
N ASP A 46 3.26 -3.35 21.14
CA ASP A 46 1.83 -3.11 21.29
C ASP A 46 1.09 -3.46 20.00
N SER A 47 -0.05 -4.14 20.09
CA SER A 47 -0.82 -4.64 18.95
C SER A 47 -1.34 -3.53 18.04
N THR A 48 -1.83 -2.44 18.63
CA THR A 48 -2.39 -1.31 17.88
C THR A 48 -1.29 -0.51 17.19
N TRP A 49 -0.22 -0.20 17.93
CA TRP A 49 0.90 0.53 17.37
C TRP A 49 1.63 -0.24 16.28
N ALA A 50 1.85 -1.56 16.46
CA ALA A 50 2.48 -2.41 15.45
C ALA A 50 1.67 -2.42 14.15
N PHE A 51 0.33 -2.56 14.25
CA PHE A 51 -0.54 -2.50 13.09
C PHE A 51 -0.46 -1.15 12.38
N LEU A 52 -0.58 -0.03 13.11
CA LEU A 52 -0.52 1.33 12.53
C LEU A 52 0.83 1.63 11.88
N CYS A 53 1.93 1.23 12.53
CA CYS A 53 3.28 1.37 11.96
C CYS A 53 3.43 0.60 10.65
N LEU A 54 2.93 -0.64 10.59
CA LEU A 54 2.97 -1.42 9.35
C LEU A 54 2.12 -0.82 8.25
N VAL A 55 0.93 -0.29 8.57
CA VAL A 55 0.09 0.43 7.60
C VAL A 55 0.85 1.65 7.05
N PHE A 56 1.44 2.46 7.93
CA PHE A 56 2.25 3.62 7.53
C PHE A 56 3.42 3.22 6.63
N ILE A 57 4.19 2.21 7.02
CA ILE A 57 5.34 1.74 6.25
C ILE A 57 4.91 1.24 4.86
N ASN A 58 3.80 0.50 4.77
CA ASN A 58 3.27 0.03 3.50
C ASN A 58 2.80 1.16 2.59
N ILE A 59 2.17 2.19 3.15
CA ILE A 59 1.78 3.39 2.40
C ILE A 59 3.03 4.13 1.90
N TRP A 60 3.97 4.40 2.80
CA TRP A 60 5.22 5.09 2.49
C TRP A 60 6.05 4.37 1.42
N PHE A 61 6.16 3.05 1.52
CA PHE A 61 6.87 2.22 0.54
C PHE A 61 6.17 2.18 -0.83
N GLY A 62 4.84 2.09 -0.84
CA GLY A 62 4.07 1.94 -2.07
C GLY A 62 3.71 3.25 -2.78
N ALA A 63 3.71 4.37 -2.08
CA ALA A 63 3.31 5.67 -2.61
C ALA A 63 4.13 6.14 -3.82
N PRO A 64 5.47 6.00 -3.86
CA PRO A 64 6.28 6.47 -4.98
C PRO A 64 5.86 5.87 -6.32
N MET A 65 5.60 4.56 -6.36
CA MET A 65 5.17 3.88 -7.58
C MET A 65 3.83 4.43 -8.09
N ILE A 66 2.87 4.63 -7.20
CA ILE A 66 1.56 5.20 -7.56
C ILE A 66 1.74 6.63 -8.07
N MET A 67 2.53 7.46 -7.36
CA MET A 67 2.79 8.84 -7.76
C MET A 67 3.41 8.96 -9.15
N VAL A 68 4.42 8.16 -9.46
CA VAL A 68 5.08 8.20 -10.78
C VAL A 68 4.10 7.80 -11.89
N ASN A 69 3.32 6.73 -11.69
CA ASN A 69 2.37 6.29 -12.70
C ASN A 69 1.21 7.28 -12.90
N VAL A 70 0.69 7.87 -11.81
CA VAL A 70 -0.36 8.91 -11.91
C VAL A 70 0.20 10.16 -12.57
N LEU A 71 1.43 10.58 -12.23
CA LEU A 71 2.07 11.73 -12.88
C LEU A 71 2.27 11.50 -14.38
N SER A 72 2.70 10.30 -14.77
CA SER A 72 2.84 9.94 -16.19
C SER A 72 1.49 9.97 -16.91
N ALA A 73 0.42 9.49 -16.25
CA ALA A 73 -0.92 9.56 -16.82
C ALA A 73 -1.43 11.01 -16.95
N LEU A 74 -1.12 11.88 -15.99
CA LEU A 74 -1.46 13.30 -16.06
C LEU A 74 -0.79 14.02 -17.24
N GLN A 75 0.43 13.64 -17.58
CA GLN A 75 1.17 14.21 -18.71
C GLN A 75 0.56 13.86 -20.08
N THR A 76 -0.34 12.88 -20.14
CA THR A 76 -1.03 12.51 -21.40
C THR A 76 -2.29 13.34 -21.65
N VAL A 77 -2.73 14.17 -20.71
CA VAL A 77 -3.87 15.07 -20.89
C VAL A 77 -3.44 16.21 -21.82
N PRO A 78 -4.16 16.46 -22.95
CA PRO A 78 -3.80 17.53 -23.88
C PRO A 78 -3.85 18.91 -23.22
N GLU A 79 -2.82 19.73 -23.45
CA GLU A 79 -2.72 21.08 -22.87
C GLU A 79 -3.84 21.99 -23.32
N GLU A 80 -4.29 21.81 -24.56
CA GLU A 80 -5.43 22.54 -25.16
C GLU A 80 -6.71 22.45 -24.30
N GLN A 81 -6.95 21.32 -23.62
CA GLN A 81 -8.12 21.15 -22.76
C GLN A 81 -8.01 22.02 -21.50
N PHE A 82 -6.81 22.23 -20.97
CA PHE A 82 -6.58 23.11 -19.82
C PHE A 82 -6.73 24.58 -20.23
N GLU A 83 -6.23 24.95 -21.42
CA GLU A 83 -6.37 26.31 -21.95
C GLU A 83 -7.84 26.66 -22.22
N ALA A 84 -8.60 25.78 -22.86
CA ALA A 84 -10.02 25.95 -23.09
C ALA A 84 -10.79 26.12 -21.77
N ALA A 85 -10.55 25.25 -20.79
CA ALA A 85 -11.18 25.35 -19.47
C ALA A 85 -10.84 26.66 -18.73
N LYS A 86 -9.63 27.19 -18.93
CA LYS A 86 -9.22 28.48 -18.37
C LYS A 86 -9.96 29.66 -19.02
N ILE A 87 -10.17 29.60 -20.33
CA ILE A 87 -10.97 30.61 -21.07
C ILE A 87 -12.44 30.59 -20.61
N ASP A 88 -12.97 29.38 -20.35
CA ASP A 88 -14.35 29.18 -19.86
C ASP A 88 -14.50 29.54 -18.35
N GLY A 89 -13.43 29.96 -17.66
CA GLY A 89 -13.45 30.32 -16.25
C GLY A 89 -13.66 29.14 -15.28
N ALA A 90 -13.34 27.91 -15.71
CA ALA A 90 -13.51 26.72 -14.90
C ALA A 90 -12.62 26.76 -13.65
N SER A 91 -13.19 26.42 -12.48
CA SER A 91 -12.43 26.25 -11.24
C SER A 91 -11.52 25.02 -11.29
N SER A 92 -10.46 24.98 -10.46
CA SER A 92 -9.55 23.83 -10.39
C SER A 92 -10.25 22.51 -10.09
N TRP A 93 -11.34 22.55 -9.30
CA TRP A 93 -12.16 21.37 -9.02
C TRP A 93 -12.95 20.90 -10.24
N GLN A 94 -13.47 21.83 -11.05
CA GLN A 94 -14.16 21.49 -12.30
C GLN A 94 -13.18 20.91 -13.31
N VAL A 95 -11.99 21.49 -13.46
CA VAL A 95 -10.92 20.94 -14.30
C VAL A 95 -10.56 19.52 -13.86
N PHE A 96 -10.32 19.30 -12.55
CA PHE A 96 -10.05 17.98 -12.04
C PHE A 96 -11.17 16.98 -12.35
N LYS A 97 -12.42 17.33 -12.05
CA LYS A 97 -13.57 16.43 -12.15
C LYS A 97 -13.95 16.10 -13.59
N PHE A 98 -13.88 17.07 -14.51
CA PHE A 98 -14.41 16.92 -15.86
C PHE A 98 -13.33 16.69 -16.93
N ILE A 99 -12.07 17.03 -16.67
CA ILE A 99 -10.97 16.85 -17.61
C ILE A 99 -9.99 15.81 -17.10
N VAL A 100 -9.38 16.05 -15.95
CA VAL A 100 -8.27 15.23 -15.44
C VAL A 100 -8.72 13.83 -15.05
N PHE A 101 -9.70 13.73 -14.14
CA PHE A 101 -10.13 12.44 -13.60
C PHE A 101 -10.70 11.49 -14.67
N PRO A 102 -11.58 11.93 -15.59
CA PRO A 102 -12.04 11.07 -16.68
C PRO A 102 -10.91 10.54 -17.56
N HIS A 103 -9.86 11.33 -17.76
CA HIS A 103 -8.71 10.96 -18.58
C HIS A 103 -7.85 9.89 -17.89
N ILE A 104 -7.58 10.03 -16.60
CA ILE A 104 -6.69 9.13 -15.87
C ILE A 104 -7.41 7.97 -15.15
N LYS A 105 -8.74 7.96 -15.08
CA LYS A 105 -9.53 7.00 -14.28
C LYS A 105 -9.21 5.52 -14.56
N VAL A 106 -8.93 5.19 -15.82
CA VAL A 106 -8.55 3.81 -16.21
C VAL A 106 -7.20 3.43 -15.63
N VAL A 107 -6.20 4.32 -15.75
CA VAL A 107 -4.86 4.11 -15.18
C VAL A 107 -4.92 3.98 -13.67
N VAL A 108 -5.67 4.87 -13.00
CA VAL A 108 -5.89 4.80 -11.54
C VAL A 108 -6.56 3.49 -11.16
N GLY A 109 -7.58 3.06 -11.91
CA GLY A 109 -8.25 1.77 -11.69
C GLY A 109 -7.28 0.58 -11.78
N LEU A 110 -6.42 0.55 -12.79
CA LEU A 110 -5.39 -0.49 -12.93
C LEU A 110 -4.37 -0.47 -11.77
N LEU A 111 -3.95 0.72 -11.34
CA LEU A 111 -3.04 0.88 -10.19
C LEU A 111 -3.68 0.37 -8.89
N VAL A 112 -4.97 0.60 -8.69
CA VAL A 112 -5.72 0.08 -7.54
C VAL A 112 -5.74 -1.45 -7.56
N VAL A 113 -5.99 -2.09 -8.71
CA VAL A 113 -5.93 -3.56 -8.85
C VAL A 113 -4.54 -4.08 -8.49
N LEU A 114 -3.49 -3.54 -9.11
CA LEU A 114 -2.11 -3.96 -8.86
C LEU A 114 -1.73 -3.78 -7.38
N ARG A 115 -2.07 -2.64 -6.80
CA ARG A 115 -1.77 -2.37 -5.40
C ARG A 115 -2.53 -3.29 -4.45
N THR A 116 -3.79 -3.61 -4.76
CA THR A 116 -4.58 -4.57 -3.99
C THR A 116 -3.91 -5.94 -3.99
N VAL A 117 -3.54 -6.47 -5.15
CA VAL A 117 -2.84 -7.76 -5.25
C VAL A 117 -1.53 -7.75 -4.46
N TRP A 118 -0.74 -6.69 -4.56
CA TRP A 118 0.53 -6.59 -3.82
C TRP A 118 0.36 -6.50 -2.31
N ILE A 119 -0.65 -5.74 -1.82
CA ILE A 119 -0.90 -5.64 -0.37
C ILE A 119 -1.34 -6.98 0.20
N PHE A 120 -2.23 -7.70 -0.47
CA PHE A 120 -2.68 -9.01 0.00
C PHE A 120 -1.59 -10.08 -0.03
N ASN A 121 -0.61 -9.95 -0.94
CA ASN A 121 0.57 -10.84 -1.00
C ASN A 121 1.78 -10.31 -0.21
N ASN A 122 1.64 -9.19 0.52
CA ASN A 122 2.76 -8.62 1.26
C ASN A 122 3.13 -9.54 2.44
N PHE A 123 4.23 -10.26 2.27
CA PHE A 123 4.83 -11.11 3.28
C PHE A 123 6.07 -10.47 3.89
N ASP A 124 7.00 -10.01 3.04
CA ASP A 124 8.35 -9.66 3.44
C ASP A 124 8.42 -8.54 4.48
N ILE A 125 7.77 -7.39 4.20
CA ILE A 125 7.80 -6.23 5.11
C ILE A 125 7.21 -6.62 6.46
N ILE A 126 6.04 -7.26 6.45
CA ILE A 126 5.31 -7.56 7.69
C ILE A 126 6.05 -8.63 8.48
N TYR A 127 6.51 -9.70 7.81
CA TYR A 127 7.22 -10.80 8.46
C TYR A 127 8.57 -10.34 9.04
N LEU A 128 9.34 -9.55 8.31
CA LEU A 128 10.65 -9.08 8.77
C LEU A 128 10.56 -8.05 9.89
N ILE A 129 9.48 -7.25 9.97
CA ILE A 129 9.33 -6.25 11.02
C ILE A 129 8.74 -6.84 12.30
N THR A 130 7.65 -7.62 12.19
CA THR A 130 6.87 -8.08 13.35
C THR A 130 6.72 -9.60 13.45
N GLY A 131 7.01 -10.35 12.39
CA GLY A 131 6.75 -11.78 12.33
C GLY A 131 5.27 -12.17 12.40
N GLY A 132 4.35 -11.18 12.23
CA GLY A 132 2.91 -11.36 12.45
C GLY A 132 2.44 -10.98 13.86
N GLY A 133 3.37 -10.64 14.79
CA GLY A 133 3.09 -10.25 16.18
C GLY A 133 2.76 -8.76 16.35
N PRO A 134 2.56 -8.32 17.61
CA PRO A 134 2.37 -9.15 18.81
C PRO A 134 1.01 -9.84 18.82
N ALA A 135 0.88 -10.96 19.50
CA ALA A 135 -0.37 -11.73 19.66
C ALA A 135 -1.16 -11.96 18.35
N ASN A 136 -0.46 -12.18 17.22
CA ASN A 136 -1.00 -12.33 15.86
C ASN A 136 -1.70 -11.07 15.30
N ALA A 137 -1.55 -9.90 15.92
CA ALA A 137 -2.24 -8.66 15.50
C ALA A 137 -1.88 -8.20 14.09
N THR A 138 -0.72 -8.61 13.56
CA THR A 138 -0.25 -8.27 12.22
C THR A 138 -0.12 -9.49 11.31
N THR A 139 -0.72 -10.62 11.70
CA THR A 139 -0.68 -11.85 10.90
C THR A 139 -1.62 -11.72 9.71
N THR A 140 -1.04 -11.72 8.52
CA THR A 140 -1.76 -11.78 7.24
C THR A 140 -1.88 -13.23 6.75
N LEU A 141 -2.74 -13.47 5.74
CA LEU A 141 -2.89 -14.82 5.18
C LEU A 141 -1.58 -15.43 4.66
N PRO A 142 -0.67 -14.70 3.97
CA PRO A 142 0.65 -15.22 3.61
C PRO A 142 1.50 -15.64 4.82
N ILE A 143 1.51 -14.83 5.89
CA ILE A 143 2.24 -15.16 7.12
C ILE A 143 1.62 -16.37 7.81
N PHE A 144 0.30 -16.43 7.86
CA PHE A 144 -0.40 -17.58 8.43
C PHE A 144 -0.11 -18.87 7.66
N ALA A 145 -0.16 -18.83 6.32
CA ALA A 145 0.21 -19.97 5.48
C ALA A 145 1.68 -20.40 5.69
N TYR A 146 2.58 -19.42 5.77
CA TYR A 146 3.99 -19.68 6.06
C TYR A 146 4.19 -20.39 7.41
N ASN A 147 3.55 -19.89 8.48
CA ASN A 147 3.63 -20.49 9.81
C ASN A 147 3.03 -21.91 9.85
N LEU A 148 1.95 -22.17 9.11
CA LEU A 148 1.40 -23.53 8.95
C LEU A 148 2.38 -24.47 8.21
N GLY A 149 2.98 -23.99 7.12
CA GLY A 149 3.86 -24.80 6.28
C GLY A 149 5.23 -25.05 6.91
N TRP A 150 5.91 -24.00 7.36
CA TRP A 150 7.27 -24.06 7.86
C TRP A 150 7.34 -24.22 9.38
N GLY A 151 6.46 -23.57 10.12
CA GLY A 151 6.41 -23.64 11.58
C GLY A 151 5.86 -24.98 12.08
N THR A 152 4.68 -25.39 11.61
CA THR A 152 3.99 -26.60 12.10
C THR A 152 4.05 -27.78 11.16
N LYS A 153 4.67 -27.65 9.96
CA LYS A 153 4.79 -28.69 8.92
C LYS A 153 3.44 -29.17 8.37
N LEU A 154 2.36 -28.41 8.53
CA LEU A 154 1.03 -28.72 8.04
C LEU A 154 0.86 -28.23 6.59
N LEU A 155 1.66 -28.78 5.65
CA LEU A 155 1.73 -28.34 4.26
C LEU A 155 0.38 -28.33 3.55
N GLY A 156 -0.49 -29.33 3.77
CA GLY A 156 -1.83 -29.37 3.19
C GLY A 156 -2.70 -28.18 3.63
N ARG A 157 -2.63 -27.79 4.91
CA ARG A 157 -3.36 -26.60 5.41
C ARG A 157 -2.77 -25.31 4.88
N ALA A 158 -1.45 -25.19 4.82
CA ALA A 158 -0.77 -24.05 4.23
C ALA A 158 -1.19 -23.85 2.77
N SER A 159 -1.20 -24.92 1.97
CA SER A 159 -1.65 -24.90 0.58
C SER A 159 -3.12 -24.51 0.45
N ALA A 160 -3.99 -25.00 1.34
CA ALA A 160 -5.40 -24.62 1.33
C ALA A 160 -5.60 -23.12 1.58
N VAL A 161 -4.88 -22.53 2.54
CA VAL A 161 -4.92 -21.07 2.82
C VAL A 161 -4.45 -20.28 1.59
N THR A 162 -3.37 -20.72 0.94
CA THR A 162 -2.84 -20.05 -0.26
C THR A 162 -3.83 -20.12 -1.44
N VAL A 163 -4.49 -21.27 -1.64
CA VAL A 163 -5.53 -21.44 -2.67
C VAL A 163 -6.74 -20.55 -2.39
N LEU A 164 -7.18 -20.46 -1.14
CA LEU A 164 -8.27 -19.54 -0.76
C LEU A 164 -7.91 -18.09 -1.02
N LEU A 165 -6.68 -17.65 -0.68
CA LEU A 165 -6.19 -16.32 -1.00
C LEU A 165 -6.18 -16.08 -2.52
N PHE A 166 -5.70 -17.06 -3.28
CA PHE A 166 -5.68 -16.96 -4.75
C PHE A 166 -7.09 -16.80 -5.34
N ILE A 167 -8.06 -17.62 -4.92
CA ILE A 167 -9.46 -17.52 -5.37
C ILE A 167 -10.04 -16.14 -5.01
N PHE A 168 -9.79 -15.68 -3.80
CA PHE A 168 -10.23 -14.36 -3.34
C PHE A 168 -9.66 -13.22 -4.20
N LEU A 169 -8.36 -13.25 -4.50
CA LEU A 169 -7.72 -12.26 -5.35
C LEU A 169 -8.23 -12.31 -6.79
N VAL A 170 -8.45 -13.49 -7.34
CA VAL A 170 -9.03 -13.65 -8.68
C VAL A 170 -10.44 -13.04 -8.71
N ALA A 171 -11.28 -13.30 -7.71
CA ALA A 171 -12.62 -12.72 -7.62
C ALA A 171 -12.58 -11.18 -7.55
N ILE A 172 -11.67 -10.62 -6.73
CA ILE A 172 -11.44 -9.17 -6.66
C ILE A 172 -11.03 -8.62 -8.03
N CYS A 173 -10.04 -9.25 -8.69
CA CYS A 173 -9.60 -8.83 -10.02
C CYS A 173 -10.75 -8.81 -11.04
N PHE A 174 -11.59 -9.83 -11.07
CA PHE A 174 -12.75 -9.86 -11.95
C PHE A 174 -13.71 -8.69 -11.70
N ILE A 175 -14.01 -8.37 -10.44
CA ILE A 175 -14.86 -7.23 -10.07
C ILE A 175 -14.24 -5.91 -10.56
N TYR A 176 -12.95 -5.68 -10.29
CA TYR A 176 -12.26 -4.47 -10.74
C TYR A 176 -12.22 -4.34 -12.26
N PHE A 177 -11.90 -5.42 -12.98
CA PHE A 177 -11.88 -5.40 -14.44
C PHE A 177 -13.27 -5.15 -15.04
N ALA A 178 -14.33 -5.67 -14.42
CA ALA A 178 -15.70 -5.37 -14.85
C ALA A 178 -16.05 -3.88 -14.68
N ILE A 179 -15.55 -3.24 -13.62
CA ILE A 179 -15.72 -1.80 -13.39
C ILE A 179 -14.91 -0.99 -14.42
N ILE A 180 -13.63 -1.31 -14.60
CA ILE A 180 -12.73 -0.61 -15.51
C ILE A 180 -13.22 -0.70 -16.96
N SER A 181 -13.70 -1.87 -17.38
CA SER A 181 -14.24 -2.07 -18.74
C SER A 181 -15.47 -1.20 -19.03
N LYS A 182 -16.27 -0.87 -18.02
CA LYS A 182 -17.36 0.09 -18.16
C LYS A 182 -16.82 1.51 -18.38
N TRP A 183 -15.82 1.92 -17.60
CA TRP A 183 -15.20 3.24 -17.74
C TRP A 183 -14.55 3.46 -19.11
N GLU A 184 -13.91 2.42 -19.66
CA GLU A 184 -13.31 2.47 -20.99
C GLU A 184 -14.35 2.62 -22.10
N LYS A 185 -15.50 1.95 -22.00
CA LYS A 185 -16.60 2.08 -22.95
C LYS A 185 -17.27 3.45 -22.90
N GLU A 186 -17.37 4.07 -21.73
CA GLU A 186 -17.91 5.43 -21.55
C GLU A 186 -16.99 6.49 -22.15
N GLY A 187 -15.66 6.30 -22.10
CA GLY A 187 -14.68 7.24 -22.66
C GLY A 187 -14.55 7.18 -24.18
N ARG A 188 -15.12 6.15 -24.84
CA ARG A 188 -15.13 6.00 -26.31
C ARG A 188 -16.40 6.53 -26.98
N LYS A 189 -17.38 6.99 -26.21
CA LYS A 189 -18.58 7.67 -26.68
C LYS A 189 -18.42 9.19 -26.59
#